data_3112cb35b10548b93216f6d58bdc64b5
#
_entry.id   3112cb35b10548b93216f6d58bdc64b5
#
_cell.length_a   1.000
_cell.length_b   1.000
_cell.length_c   1.000
_cell.angle_alpha   90.00
_cell.angle_beta   90.00
_cell.angle_gamma   90.00
#
_symmetry.space_group_name_H-M   'P 1'
#
loop_
_entity.id
_entity.type
_entity.pdbx_description
1 polymer ?
#
loop_
_entity_poly.entity_id
_entity_poly.type
_entity_poly.pdbx_seq_one_letter_code
_entity_poly.pdbx_strand_id
1 'polypeptide(L)'
;MSKAMPTIAILGGTGALGTGLVRRWTLAGYPVIIGSRTQGKAEIALADLDRVMGERGVEISEVRALENLDAANAADIVVLTVPFTHQSSTLKSVSPALQDKILIDVTVPLMPPKVGIVQLPAEGSAGACAQQLLGENVHVVSAFQNVAAHHLQGDHGLECDVLVSGNSKEARAEVIKLVEAAGMRGFHAGPIANAAGAEALTSIIININRTHNCHAGISITGLN
;
A
#
# COMPACT_ATOMS: atom_id res chain seq x y z
N MET A 1 19.79 -21.57 5.08
CA MET A 1 18.32 -21.71 5.11
C MET A 1 17.73 -20.44 4.54
N SER A 2 16.97 -20.50 3.45
CA SER A 2 16.23 -19.34 2.92
C SER A 2 15.24 -18.89 4.01
N LYS A 3 15.30 -17.61 4.41
CA LYS A 3 14.32 -17.04 5.35
C LYS A 3 12.95 -17.11 4.67
N ALA A 4 11.94 -17.64 5.35
CA ALA A 4 10.57 -17.65 4.81
C ALA A 4 10.14 -16.22 4.45
N MET A 5 9.40 -16.06 3.37
CA MET A 5 8.84 -14.75 2.99
C MET A 5 7.85 -14.28 4.05
N PRO A 6 7.83 -12.97 4.39
CA PRO A 6 6.86 -12.45 5.35
C PRO A 6 5.44 -12.54 4.81
N THR A 7 4.50 -12.84 5.68
CA THR A 7 3.07 -12.78 5.37
C THR A 7 2.60 -11.32 5.34
N ILE A 8 1.90 -10.92 4.29
CA ILE A 8 1.45 -9.55 4.06
C ILE A 8 -0.08 -9.48 4.20
N ALA A 9 -0.61 -8.69 5.14
CA ALA A 9 -2.04 -8.39 5.19
C ALA A 9 -2.33 -7.03 4.52
N ILE A 10 -3.35 -6.98 3.67
CA ILE A 10 -3.77 -5.76 2.98
C ILE A 10 -5.15 -5.36 3.51
N LEU A 11 -5.19 -4.40 4.43
CA LEU A 11 -6.41 -3.86 5.02
C LEU A 11 -7.10 -2.92 4.02
N GLY A 12 -8.38 -3.18 3.73
CA GLY A 12 -9.06 -2.56 2.60
C GLY A 12 -8.66 -3.16 1.26
N GLY A 13 -8.14 -4.38 1.27
CA GLY A 13 -7.61 -5.11 0.11
C GLY A 13 -8.62 -5.39 -1.01
N THR A 14 -9.88 -5.02 -0.82
CA THR A 14 -10.96 -5.11 -1.84
C THR A 14 -11.04 -3.89 -2.76
N GLY A 15 -10.26 -2.82 -2.50
CA GLY A 15 -10.18 -1.63 -3.36
C GLY A 15 -9.22 -1.82 -4.54
N ALA A 16 -9.28 -0.93 -5.55
CA ALA A 16 -8.49 -1.04 -6.77
C ALA A 16 -6.97 -1.13 -6.52
N LEU A 17 -6.41 -0.30 -5.62
CA LEU A 17 -5.00 -0.36 -5.26
C LEU A 17 -4.70 -1.63 -4.47
N GLY A 18 -5.56 -1.98 -3.50
CA GLY A 18 -5.39 -3.17 -2.67
C GLY A 18 -5.37 -4.45 -3.50
N THR A 19 -6.35 -4.66 -4.36
CA THR A 19 -6.40 -5.85 -5.25
C THR A 19 -5.20 -5.93 -6.21
N GLY A 20 -4.73 -4.78 -6.69
CA GLY A 20 -3.53 -4.71 -7.51
C GLY A 20 -2.28 -5.16 -6.76
N LEU A 21 -2.06 -4.69 -5.52
CA LEU A 21 -0.94 -5.10 -4.67
C LEU A 21 -1.06 -6.58 -4.27
N VAL A 22 -2.28 -7.05 -3.89
CA VAL A 22 -2.53 -8.49 -3.65
C VAL A 22 -2.03 -9.30 -4.83
N ARG A 23 -2.47 -8.96 -6.05
CA ARG A 23 -2.08 -9.66 -7.26
C ARG A 23 -0.57 -9.69 -7.48
N ARG A 24 0.10 -8.54 -7.37
CA ARG A 24 1.54 -8.41 -7.61
C ARG A 24 2.37 -9.24 -6.62
N TRP A 25 2.06 -9.16 -5.33
CA TRP A 25 2.80 -9.91 -4.32
C TRP A 25 2.49 -11.40 -4.35
N THR A 26 1.25 -11.81 -4.70
CA THR A 26 0.93 -13.21 -4.95
C THR A 26 1.77 -13.78 -6.10
N LEU A 27 1.88 -13.05 -7.23
CA LEU A 27 2.74 -13.43 -8.35
C LEU A 27 4.23 -13.49 -7.99
N ALA A 28 4.67 -12.68 -7.04
CA ALA A 28 6.03 -12.70 -6.51
C ALA A 28 6.25 -13.80 -5.44
N GLY A 29 5.22 -14.61 -5.12
CA GLY A 29 5.30 -15.75 -4.20
C GLY A 29 5.15 -15.42 -2.73
N TYR A 30 4.68 -14.22 -2.36
CA TYR A 30 4.40 -13.86 -0.98
C TYR A 30 3.08 -14.47 -0.50
N PRO A 31 3.01 -14.97 0.77
CA PRO A 31 1.75 -15.26 1.42
C PRO A 31 0.98 -13.95 1.65
N VAL A 32 -0.25 -13.85 1.13
CA VAL A 32 -1.04 -12.62 1.18
C VAL A 32 -2.39 -12.86 1.88
N ILE A 33 -2.82 -11.90 2.69
CA ILE A 33 -4.13 -11.90 3.32
C ILE A 33 -4.92 -10.67 2.86
N ILE A 34 -6.05 -10.92 2.22
CA ILE A 34 -7.01 -9.86 1.86
C ILE A 34 -7.81 -9.52 3.11
N GLY A 35 -7.58 -8.33 3.66
CA GLY A 35 -8.33 -7.80 4.80
C GLY A 35 -9.51 -6.95 4.36
N SER A 36 -10.66 -7.11 5.01
CA SER A 36 -11.83 -6.28 4.80
C SER A 36 -12.57 -6.02 6.11
N ARG A 37 -13.52 -5.09 6.12
CA ARG A 37 -14.40 -4.83 7.27
C ARG A 37 -15.36 -5.99 7.57
N THR A 38 -15.61 -6.83 6.59
CA THR A 38 -16.44 -8.04 6.74
C THR A 38 -15.81 -9.19 5.98
N GLN A 39 -15.88 -10.38 6.54
CA GLN A 39 -15.36 -11.62 5.98
C GLN A 39 -15.87 -11.85 4.54
N GLY A 40 -17.18 -11.73 4.32
CA GLY A 40 -17.79 -11.98 3.00
C GLY A 40 -17.25 -11.08 1.89
N LYS A 41 -16.88 -9.82 2.18
CA LYS A 41 -16.25 -8.95 1.17
C LYS A 41 -14.83 -9.37 0.83
N ALA A 42 -14.07 -9.86 1.82
CA ALA A 42 -12.75 -10.40 1.59
C ALA A 42 -12.81 -11.68 0.75
N GLU A 43 -13.76 -12.56 1.03
CA GLU A 43 -13.99 -13.81 0.27
C GLU A 43 -14.40 -13.55 -1.18
N ILE A 44 -15.25 -12.56 -1.44
CA ILE A 44 -15.61 -12.16 -2.81
C ILE A 44 -14.36 -11.68 -3.56
N ALA A 45 -13.52 -10.86 -2.93
CA ALA A 45 -12.29 -10.38 -3.57
C ALA A 45 -11.28 -11.51 -3.82
N LEU A 46 -11.21 -12.50 -2.92
CA LEU A 46 -10.40 -13.70 -3.13
C LEU A 46 -10.91 -14.53 -4.30
N ALA A 47 -12.21 -14.76 -4.40
CA ALA A 47 -12.82 -15.51 -5.48
C ALA A 47 -12.61 -14.81 -6.85
N ASP A 48 -12.72 -13.49 -6.90
CA ASP A 48 -12.42 -12.71 -8.11
C ASP A 48 -10.93 -12.81 -8.50
N LEU A 49 -10.02 -12.77 -7.53
CA LEU A 49 -8.60 -12.95 -7.76
C LEU A 49 -8.32 -14.36 -8.29
N ASP A 50 -8.88 -15.40 -7.66
CA ASP A 50 -8.69 -16.80 -8.05
C ASP A 50 -9.14 -17.02 -9.49
N ARG A 51 -10.30 -16.50 -9.85
CA ARG A 51 -10.79 -16.55 -11.24
C ARG A 51 -9.82 -15.89 -12.24
N VAL A 52 -9.38 -14.66 -11.94
CA VAL A 52 -8.48 -13.90 -12.85
C VAL A 52 -7.11 -14.57 -12.95
N MET A 53 -6.60 -15.13 -11.87
CA MET A 53 -5.31 -15.81 -11.86
C MET A 53 -5.40 -17.21 -12.48
N GLY A 54 -6.51 -17.93 -12.23
CA GLY A 54 -6.79 -19.24 -12.85
C GLY A 54 -6.92 -19.19 -14.37
N GLU A 55 -7.53 -18.13 -14.93
CA GLU A 55 -7.58 -17.88 -16.39
C GLU A 55 -6.17 -17.77 -17.01
N ARG A 56 -5.13 -17.53 -16.19
CA ARG A 56 -3.72 -17.43 -16.57
C ARG A 56 -2.87 -18.62 -16.16
N GLY A 57 -3.50 -19.65 -15.60
CA GLY A 57 -2.82 -20.86 -15.12
C GLY A 57 -1.97 -20.65 -13.86
N VAL A 58 -2.25 -19.62 -13.05
CA VAL A 58 -1.55 -19.33 -11.78
C VAL A 58 -2.41 -19.75 -10.60
N GLU A 59 -1.87 -20.65 -9.78
CA GLU A 59 -2.49 -21.03 -8.50
C GLU A 59 -2.19 -19.99 -7.41
N ILE A 60 -3.18 -19.70 -6.56
CA ILE A 60 -3.08 -18.72 -5.46
C ILE A 60 -3.28 -19.36 -4.09
N SER A 61 -2.75 -20.56 -3.87
CA SER A 61 -2.92 -21.37 -2.64
C SER A 61 -2.51 -20.64 -1.34
N GLU A 62 -1.61 -19.66 -1.42
CA GLU A 62 -1.10 -18.90 -0.28
C GLU A 62 -1.87 -17.58 -0.02
N VAL A 63 -3.04 -17.38 -0.68
CA VAL A 63 -3.90 -16.21 -0.45
C VAL A 63 -5.06 -16.56 0.45
N ARG A 64 -5.29 -15.75 1.50
CA ARG A 64 -6.40 -15.92 2.45
C ARG A 64 -7.27 -14.67 2.48
N ALA A 65 -8.51 -14.82 2.92
CA ALA A 65 -9.48 -13.74 3.12
C ALA A 65 -9.92 -13.71 4.58
N LEU A 66 -9.75 -12.57 5.26
CA LEU A 66 -10.07 -12.41 6.68
C LEU A 66 -10.68 -11.02 6.96
N GLU A 67 -11.27 -10.85 8.13
CA GLU A 67 -11.56 -9.51 8.64
C GLU A 67 -10.27 -8.76 8.99
N ASN A 68 -10.30 -7.42 8.96
CA ASN A 68 -9.11 -6.59 9.10
C ASN A 68 -8.28 -6.89 10.35
N LEU A 69 -8.92 -7.13 11.50
CA LEU A 69 -8.20 -7.41 12.74
C LEU A 69 -7.50 -8.76 12.69
N ASP A 70 -8.19 -9.79 12.21
CA ASP A 70 -7.63 -11.13 12.09
C ASP A 70 -6.52 -11.18 11.04
N ALA A 71 -6.69 -10.44 9.92
CA ALA A 71 -5.66 -10.27 8.92
C ALA A 71 -4.40 -9.61 9.51
N ALA A 72 -4.57 -8.52 10.28
CA ALA A 72 -3.46 -7.83 10.92
C ALA A 72 -2.75 -8.71 11.97
N ASN A 73 -3.49 -9.52 12.74
CA ASN A 73 -2.91 -10.45 13.71
C ASN A 73 -2.06 -11.52 13.03
N ALA A 74 -2.53 -12.05 11.90
CA ALA A 74 -1.91 -13.19 11.22
C ALA A 74 -0.74 -12.80 10.28
N ALA A 75 -0.41 -11.52 10.14
CA ALA A 75 0.61 -11.04 9.22
C ALA A 75 1.85 -10.49 9.92
N ASP A 76 2.99 -10.53 9.22
CA ASP A 76 4.24 -9.91 9.64
C ASP A 76 4.29 -8.44 9.23
N ILE A 77 3.74 -8.11 8.06
CA ILE A 77 3.66 -6.76 7.49
C ILE A 77 2.22 -6.44 7.16
N VAL A 78 1.76 -5.24 7.54
CA VAL A 78 0.39 -4.79 7.29
C VAL A 78 0.40 -3.61 6.33
N VAL A 79 -0.49 -3.61 5.35
CA VAL A 79 -0.65 -2.55 4.34
C VAL A 79 -2.03 -1.95 4.47
N LEU A 80 -2.12 -0.64 4.62
CA LEU A 80 -3.38 0.09 4.72
C LEU A 80 -3.73 0.73 3.38
N THR A 81 -4.79 0.25 2.73
CA THR A 81 -5.24 0.71 1.40
C THR A 81 -6.64 1.35 1.44
N VAL A 82 -7.05 1.88 2.58
CA VAL A 82 -8.35 2.56 2.72
C VAL A 82 -8.26 4.05 2.32
N PRO A 83 -9.37 4.71 1.96
CA PRO A 83 -9.40 6.16 1.83
C PRO A 83 -8.98 6.87 3.12
N PHE A 84 -8.33 8.04 3.02
CA PHE A 84 -7.84 8.81 4.18
C PHE A 84 -8.92 9.06 5.24
N THR A 85 -10.17 9.32 4.83
CA THR A 85 -11.30 9.49 5.74
C THR A 85 -11.58 8.29 6.64
N HIS A 86 -11.09 7.10 6.28
CA HIS A 86 -11.22 5.87 7.06
C HIS A 86 -9.91 5.42 7.74
N GLN A 87 -8.79 6.12 7.50
CA GLN A 87 -7.48 5.78 8.05
C GLN A 87 -7.52 5.64 9.57
N SER A 88 -7.87 6.71 10.28
CA SER A 88 -7.84 6.75 11.75
C SER A 88 -8.75 5.68 12.38
N SER A 89 -9.98 5.52 11.87
CA SER A 89 -10.91 4.52 12.41
C SER A 89 -10.43 3.09 12.18
N THR A 90 -9.88 2.80 11.00
CA THR A 90 -9.32 1.48 10.69
C THR A 90 -8.10 1.19 11.55
N LEU A 91 -7.14 2.13 11.64
CA LEU A 91 -5.94 1.95 12.46
C LEU A 91 -6.27 1.73 13.94
N LYS A 92 -7.22 2.50 14.50
CA LYS A 92 -7.69 2.30 15.88
C LYS A 92 -8.24 0.89 16.11
N SER A 93 -8.99 0.35 15.16
CA SER A 93 -9.60 -0.97 15.28
C SER A 93 -8.59 -2.13 15.25
N VAL A 94 -7.41 -1.92 14.64
CA VAL A 94 -6.38 -2.97 14.49
C VAL A 94 -5.09 -2.65 15.28
N SER A 95 -5.02 -1.52 15.97
CA SER A 95 -3.81 -1.04 16.68
C SER A 95 -3.15 -2.10 17.58
N PRO A 96 -3.87 -2.93 18.35
CA PRO A 96 -3.24 -3.97 19.17
C PRO A 96 -2.48 -5.02 18.35
N ALA A 97 -2.92 -5.28 17.11
CA ALA A 97 -2.30 -6.26 16.21
C ALA A 97 -1.09 -5.71 15.45
N LEU A 98 -0.80 -4.40 15.54
CA LEU A 98 0.27 -3.74 14.80
C LEU A 98 1.57 -3.58 15.60
N GLN A 99 1.58 -3.89 16.90
CA GLN A 99 2.75 -3.69 17.76
C GLN A 99 3.96 -4.47 17.23
N ASP A 100 5.11 -3.81 17.18
CA ASP A 100 6.40 -4.31 16.68
C ASP A 100 6.39 -4.75 15.20
N LYS A 101 5.38 -4.31 14.44
CA LYS A 101 5.24 -4.61 13.01
C LYS A 101 5.52 -3.40 12.12
N ILE A 102 5.73 -3.66 10.84
CA ILE A 102 5.74 -2.65 9.79
C ILE A 102 4.30 -2.41 9.32
N LEU A 103 3.86 -1.14 9.34
CA LEU A 103 2.66 -0.70 8.68
C LEU A 103 3.04 0.10 7.43
N ILE A 104 2.68 -0.39 6.26
CA ILE A 104 2.79 0.37 5.01
C ILE A 104 1.50 1.17 4.84
N ASP A 105 1.60 2.48 4.94
CA ASP A 105 0.48 3.39 4.72
C ASP A 105 0.53 3.94 3.29
N VAL A 106 -0.47 3.59 2.48
CA VAL A 106 -0.59 4.08 1.09
C VAL A 106 -1.61 5.21 0.99
N THR A 107 -2.19 5.66 2.09
CA THR A 107 -3.25 6.66 2.07
C THR A 107 -2.73 8.02 1.61
N VAL A 108 -3.62 8.77 0.96
CA VAL A 108 -3.36 10.15 0.53
C VAL A 108 -4.52 11.01 1.04
N PRO A 109 -4.26 12.20 1.63
CA PRO A 109 -5.31 13.05 2.18
C PRO A 109 -6.09 13.77 1.08
N LEU A 110 -6.72 13.00 0.19
CA LEU A 110 -7.59 13.52 -0.86
C LEU A 110 -8.95 13.88 -0.29
N MET A 111 -9.36 15.13 -0.47
CA MET A 111 -10.64 15.66 0.03
C MET A 111 -11.60 15.94 -1.14
N PRO A 112 -12.51 15.00 -1.48
CA PRO A 112 -13.51 15.22 -2.51
C PRO A 112 -14.40 16.45 -2.20
N PRO A 113 -14.84 17.21 -3.23
CA PRO A 113 -14.59 16.99 -4.66
C PRO A 113 -13.25 17.56 -5.16
N LYS A 114 -12.44 18.21 -4.31
CA LYS A 114 -11.24 18.98 -4.69
C LYS A 114 -9.96 18.13 -4.65
N VAL A 115 -10.00 16.89 -5.12
CA VAL A 115 -8.86 15.95 -5.07
C VAL A 115 -7.63 16.40 -5.86
N GLY A 116 -7.77 17.30 -6.82
CA GLY A 116 -6.66 17.90 -7.57
C GLY A 116 -5.99 19.09 -6.86
N ILE A 117 -6.39 19.42 -5.63
CA ILE A 117 -5.78 20.47 -4.82
C ILE A 117 -5.08 19.80 -3.64
N VAL A 118 -3.82 20.15 -3.41
CA VAL A 118 -3.06 19.65 -2.26
C VAL A 118 -3.71 20.13 -0.96
N GLN A 119 -4.05 19.19 -0.09
CA GLN A 119 -4.70 19.45 1.20
C GLN A 119 -4.07 18.50 2.23
N LEU A 120 -2.94 18.90 2.81
CA LEU A 120 -2.28 18.11 3.84
C LEU A 120 -2.93 18.35 5.22
N PRO A 121 -3.01 17.34 6.08
CA PRO A 121 -3.46 17.49 7.45
C PRO A 121 -2.49 18.32 8.30
N ALA A 122 -2.90 18.70 9.50
CA ALA A 122 -2.07 19.52 10.41
C ALA A 122 -0.76 18.81 10.80
N GLU A 123 -0.76 17.50 10.86
CA GLU A 123 0.41 16.65 11.11
C GLU A 123 1.40 16.60 9.95
N GLY A 124 1.05 17.19 8.81
CA GLY A 124 1.86 17.30 7.61
C GLY A 124 1.60 16.24 6.55
N SER A 125 1.15 15.03 6.93
CA SER A 125 0.87 13.93 6.00
C SER A 125 -0.03 12.86 6.61
N ALA A 126 -0.66 12.03 5.79
CA ALA A 126 -1.40 10.85 6.26
C ALA A 126 -0.47 9.87 6.99
N GLY A 127 0.74 9.66 6.48
CA GLY A 127 1.76 8.83 7.14
C GLY A 127 2.17 9.38 8.51
N ALA A 128 2.29 10.70 8.67
CA ALA A 128 2.56 11.32 9.97
C ALA A 128 1.39 11.17 10.94
N CYS A 129 0.14 11.32 10.47
CA CYS A 129 -1.06 11.04 11.26
C CYS A 129 -1.07 9.58 11.77
N ALA A 130 -0.75 8.63 10.90
CA ALA A 130 -0.68 7.21 11.26
C ALA A 130 0.41 6.96 12.32
N GLN A 131 1.61 7.50 12.14
CA GLN A 131 2.71 7.34 13.10
C GLN A 131 2.38 7.96 14.46
N GLN A 132 1.79 9.16 14.48
CA GLN A 132 1.38 9.79 15.73
C GLN A 132 0.28 9.00 16.45
N LEU A 133 -0.69 8.44 15.70
CA LEU A 133 -1.78 7.64 16.26
C LEU A 133 -1.30 6.33 16.88
N LEU A 134 -0.32 5.67 16.26
CA LEU A 134 0.11 4.32 16.62
C LEU A 134 1.30 4.28 17.58
N GLY A 135 2.01 5.41 17.75
CA GLY A 135 3.19 5.50 18.59
C GLY A 135 4.45 4.89 17.98
N GLU A 136 5.51 4.82 18.77
CA GLU A 136 6.86 4.45 18.29
C GLU A 136 7.05 2.94 18.09
N ASN A 137 6.21 2.12 18.73
CA ASN A 137 6.28 0.65 18.62
C ASN A 137 5.76 0.11 17.28
N VAL A 138 5.17 0.97 16.44
CA VAL A 138 4.74 0.60 15.08
C VAL A 138 5.62 1.33 14.08
N HIS A 139 6.28 0.57 13.20
CA HIS A 139 7.14 1.15 12.16
C HIS A 139 6.30 1.57 10.95
N VAL A 140 5.77 2.80 10.99
CA VAL A 140 4.99 3.33 9.86
C VAL A 140 5.93 3.69 8.70
N VAL A 141 5.60 3.18 7.51
CA VAL A 141 6.29 3.46 6.25
C VAL A 141 5.26 3.92 5.23
N SER A 142 5.40 5.14 4.73
CA SER A 142 4.58 5.71 3.66
C SER A 142 5.17 5.32 2.31
N ALA A 143 4.36 4.70 1.43
CA ALA A 143 4.78 4.24 0.11
C ALA A 143 3.56 4.06 -0.83
N PHE A 144 3.79 4.03 -2.15
CA PHE A 144 2.80 3.79 -3.22
C PHE A 144 1.81 4.93 -3.50
N GLN A 145 1.93 6.11 -2.91
CA GLN A 145 0.99 7.23 -3.09
C GLN A 145 0.84 7.69 -4.55
N ASN A 146 1.91 7.56 -5.34
CA ASN A 146 1.97 8.02 -6.73
C ASN A 146 1.76 6.91 -7.76
N VAL A 147 1.39 5.70 -7.32
CA VAL A 147 1.16 4.56 -8.19
C VAL A 147 -0.29 4.53 -8.66
N ALA A 148 -0.49 4.53 -9.98
CA ALA A 148 -1.82 4.38 -10.55
C ALA A 148 -2.31 2.93 -10.37
N ALA A 149 -3.41 2.73 -9.63
CA ALA A 149 -3.96 1.42 -9.32
C ALA A 149 -4.26 0.57 -10.58
N HIS A 150 -4.63 1.24 -11.69
CA HIS A 150 -4.87 0.59 -12.97
C HIS A 150 -3.63 -0.20 -13.47
N HIS A 151 -2.44 0.35 -13.31
CA HIS A 151 -1.21 -0.30 -13.76
C HIS A 151 -0.85 -1.56 -12.97
N LEU A 152 -1.26 -1.64 -11.70
CA LEU A 152 -1.03 -2.83 -10.87
C LEU A 152 -1.83 -4.06 -11.34
N GLN A 153 -2.89 -3.87 -12.12
CA GLN A 153 -3.71 -4.93 -12.66
C GLN A 153 -3.08 -5.62 -13.90
N GLY A 154 -2.09 -4.98 -14.54
CA GLY A 154 -1.35 -5.55 -15.68
C GLY A 154 -0.17 -6.43 -15.26
N ASP A 155 0.48 -7.13 -16.22
CA ASP A 155 1.62 -8.04 -15.98
C ASP A 155 2.98 -7.43 -16.35
N HIS A 156 2.99 -6.29 -17.04
CA HIS A 156 4.22 -5.60 -17.42
C HIS A 156 4.84 -4.83 -16.27
N GLY A 157 6.13 -4.59 -16.37
CA GLY A 157 6.86 -3.72 -15.46
C GLY A 157 6.24 -2.33 -15.44
N LEU A 158 6.27 -1.68 -14.28
CA LEU A 158 5.72 -0.36 -14.10
C LEU A 158 6.84 0.68 -14.18
N GLU A 159 6.76 1.59 -15.14
CA GLU A 159 7.66 2.75 -15.22
C GLU A 159 7.25 3.81 -14.20
N CYS A 160 7.21 3.41 -12.93
CA CYS A 160 6.86 4.28 -11.83
C CYS A 160 7.78 3.99 -10.64
N ASP A 161 8.37 5.03 -10.09
CA ASP A 161 9.20 4.95 -8.90
C ASP A 161 8.35 5.18 -7.64
N VAL A 162 8.70 4.50 -6.57
CA VAL A 162 8.03 4.62 -5.28
C VAL A 162 8.94 5.27 -4.26
N LEU A 163 8.52 6.42 -3.73
CA LEU A 163 9.19 7.10 -2.64
C LEU A 163 8.79 6.44 -1.31
N VAL A 164 9.78 5.94 -0.56
CA VAL A 164 9.56 5.18 0.67
C VAL A 164 10.05 6.00 1.85
N SER A 165 9.14 6.56 2.64
CA SER A 165 9.40 7.39 3.82
C SER A 165 9.00 6.67 5.11
N GLY A 166 9.81 6.79 6.16
CA GLY A 166 9.56 6.17 7.46
C GLY A 166 10.73 6.41 8.41
N ASN A 167 10.51 6.33 9.72
CA ASN A 167 11.56 6.64 10.69
C ASN A 167 12.60 5.50 10.83
N SER A 168 12.20 4.23 10.74
CA SER A 168 13.12 3.09 10.71
C SER A 168 13.72 2.89 9.33
N LYS A 169 15.05 2.87 9.24
CA LYS A 169 15.80 2.58 8.00
C LYS A 169 15.59 1.13 7.55
N GLU A 170 15.54 0.23 8.52
CA GLU A 170 15.34 -1.21 8.32
C GLU A 170 13.93 -1.47 7.76
N ALA A 171 12.90 -0.85 8.34
CA ALA A 171 11.52 -0.97 7.84
C ALA A 171 11.41 -0.44 6.40
N ARG A 172 12.03 0.73 6.09
CA ARG A 172 12.05 1.22 4.71
C ARG A 172 12.73 0.26 3.74
N ALA A 173 13.83 -0.39 4.16
CA ALA A 173 14.54 -1.37 3.33
C ALA A 173 13.67 -2.61 3.04
N GLU A 174 12.92 -3.10 4.01
CA GLU A 174 11.96 -4.20 3.79
C GLU A 174 10.83 -3.79 2.85
N VAL A 175 10.31 -2.55 2.98
CA VAL A 175 9.27 -2.04 2.08
C VAL A 175 9.80 -1.85 0.65
N ILE A 176 11.05 -1.43 0.47
CA ILE A 176 11.67 -1.34 -0.87
C ILE A 176 11.69 -2.71 -1.56
N LYS A 177 12.02 -3.79 -0.85
CA LYS A 177 11.94 -5.15 -1.42
C LYS A 177 10.52 -5.50 -1.90
N LEU A 178 9.51 -5.08 -1.16
CA LEU A 178 8.11 -5.29 -1.57
C LEU A 178 7.71 -4.42 -2.77
N VAL A 179 8.25 -3.21 -2.89
CA VAL A 179 8.09 -2.36 -4.07
C VAL A 179 8.71 -3.03 -5.30
N GLU A 180 9.94 -3.56 -5.18
CA GLU A 180 10.65 -4.28 -6.23
C GLU A 180 9.91 -5.56 -6.62
N ALA A 181 9.41 -6.31 -5.64
CA ALA A 181 8.59 -7.50 -5.88
C ALA A 181 7.27 -7.19 -6.60
N ALA A 182 6.72 -5.97 -6.44
CA ALA A 182 5.57 -5.49 -7.18
C ALA A 182 5.92 -4.98 -8.60
N GLY A 183 7.19 -5.01 -9.00
CA GLY A 183 7.67 -4.65 -10.34
C GLY A 183 7.99 -3.17 -10.53
N MET A 184 8.31 -2.45 -9.46
CA MET A 184 8.68 -1.02 -9.47
C MET A 184 10.04 -0.79 -8.82
N ARG A 185 10.61 0.40 -8.97
CA ARG A 185 11.82 0.81 -8.23
C ARG A 185 11.42 1.55 -6.97
N GLY A 186 11.99 1.16 -5.83
CA GLY A 186 11.79 1.81 -4.54
C GLY A 186 12.98 2.67 -4.10
N PHE A 187 12.74 3.86 -3.57
CA PHE A 187 13.80 4.77 -3.12
C PHE A 187 13.58 5.21 -1.67
N HIS A 188 14.64 5.15 -0.87
CA HIS A 188 14.64 5.76 0.46
C HIS A 188 14.40 7.27 0.36
N ALA A 189 13.22 7.73 0.76
CA ALA A 189 12.85 9.15 0.75
C ALA A 189 13.01 9.83 2.13
N GLY A 190 13.65 9.16 3.09
CA GLY A 190 13.97 9.72 4.41
C GLY A 190 12.91 9.46 5.48
N PRO A 191 12.82 10.32 6.52
CA PRO A 191 11.90 10.12 7.65
C PRO A 191 10.43 10.25 7.22
N ILE A 192 9.52 9.82 8.10
CA ILE A 192 8.07 9.85 7.83
C ILE A 192 7.55 11.26 7.50
N ALA A 193 8.19 12.32 7.98
CA ALA A 193 7.85 13.69 7.65
C ALA A 193 7.92 13.99 6.13
N ASN A 194 8.78 13.27 5.39
CA ASN A 194 8.92 13.43 3.95
C ASN A 194 7.76 12.78 3.16
N ALA A 195 6.90 12.01 3.80
CA ALA A 195 5.68 11.49 3.18
C ALA A 195 4.80 12.61 2.60
N ALA A 196 4.83 13.80 3.22
CA ALA A 196 4.13 14.99 2.74
C ALA A 196 4.41 15.30 1.26
N GLY A 197 5.66 15.12 0.81
CA GLY A 197 6.04 15.37 -0.59
C GLY A 197 5.38 14.39 -1.56
N ALA A 198 5.43 13.09 -1.28
CA ALA A 198 4.81 12.05 -2.10
C ALA A 198 3.27 12.17 -2.12
N GLU A 199 2.66 12.45 -0.97
CA GLU A 199 1.22 12.63 -0.84
C GLU A 199 0.73 13.89 -1.60
N ALA A 200 1.46 15.01 -1.50
CA ALA A 200 1.14 16.23 -2.25
C ALA A 200 1.22 16.03 -3.77
N LEU A 201 2.23 15.29 -4.24
CA LEU A 201 2.38 14.95 -5.66
C LEU A 201 1.18 14.23 -6.24
N THR A 202 0.46 13.43 -5.46
CA THR A 202 -0.72 12.71 -5.94
C THR A 202 -1.80 13.65 -6.49
N SER A 203 -2.08 14.77 -5.80
CA SER A 203 -3.03 15.77 -6.28
C SER A 203 -2.57 16.42 -7.58
N ILE A 204 -1.26 16.65 -7.74
CA ILE A 204 -0.66 17.20 -8.96
C ILE A 204 -0.78 16.20 -10.11
N ILE A 205 -0.45 14.93 -9.87
CA ILE A 205 -0.56 13.84 -10.85
C ILE A 205 -2.01 13.66 -11.30
N ILE A 206 -3.00 13.77 -10.41
CA ILE A 206 -4.42 13.73 -10.76
C ILE A 206 -4.76 14.83 -11.80
N ASN A 207 -4.23 16.05 -11.66
CA ASN A 207 -4.45 17.11 -12.65
C ASN A 207 -3.76 16.80 -13.98
N ILE A 208 -2.52 16.28 -13.95
CA ILE A 208 -1.80 15.84 -15.15
C ILE A 208 -2.61 14.77 -15.88
N ASN A 209 -3.09 13.75 -15.16
CA ASN A 209 -3.88 12.67 -15.71
C ASN A 209 -5.17 13.16 -16.38
N ARG A 210 -5.86 14.12 -15.76
CA ARG A 210 -7.07 14.73 -16.33
C ARG A 210 -6.78 15.54 -17.59
N THR A 211 -5.68 16.31 -17.58
CA THR A 211 -5.31 17.18 -18.70
C THR A 211 -4.83 16.38 -19.91
N HIS A 212 -4.08 15.30 -19.68
CA HIS A 212 -3.44 14.52 -20.74
C HIS A 212 -4.13 13.17 -21.02
N ASN A 213 -5.22 12.87 -20.31
CA ASN A 213 -5.94 11.59 -20.41
C ASN A 213 -4.99 10.38 -20.28
N CYS A 214 -4.19 10.35 -19.23
CA CYS A 214 -3.16 9.33 -18.98
C CYS A 214 -3.21 8.81 -17.54
N HIS A 215 -2.31 7.88 -17.23
CA HIS A 215 -2.04 7.36 -15.88
C HIS A 215 -0.58 7.60 -15.52
N ALA A 216 -0.21 8.86 -15.27
CA ALA A 216 1.14 9.25 -14.95
C ALA A 216 1.58 8.72 -13.57
N GLY A 217 2.86 8.43 -13.45
CA GLY A 217 3.58 8.18 -12.21
C GLY A 217 4.72 9.18 -12.04
N ILE A 218 5.67 8.86 -11.18
CA ILE A 218 6.91 9.63 -11.00
C ILE A 218 8.10 8.79 -11.44
N SER A 219 9.16 9.45 -11.88
CA SER A 219 10.44 8.80 -12.18
C SER A 219 11.59 9.64 -11.62
N ILE A 220 12.51 8.99 -10.91
CA ILE A 220 13.74 9.59 -10.40
C ILE A 220 14.85 9.39 -11.44
N THR A 221 15.36 10.49 -11.96
CA THR A 221 16.43 10.52 -12.97
C THR A 221 17.78 10.83 -12.34
N GLY A 222 18.89 10.58 -13.07
CA GLY A 222 20.24 10.89 -12.62
C GLY A 222 20.85 9.86 -11.66
N LEU A 223 20.24 8.71 -11.51
CA LEU A 223 20.81 7.54 -10.80
C LEU A 223 21.48 6.65 -11.85
N ASN A 224 22.78 6.47 -11.72
CA ASN A 224 23.60 5.59 -12.58
C ASN A 224 23.63 4.19 -12.01
#